data_8c815a3a797b6b65918f78fdcdf08e45
#
_entry.id   8c815a3a797b6b65918f78fdcdf08e45
#
_cell.length_a   1.000
_cell.length_b   1.000
_cell.length_c   1.000
_cell.angle_alpha   90.00
_cell.angle_beta   90.00
_cell.angle_gamma   90.00
#
_symmetry.space_group_name_H-M   'P 1'
#
loop_
_entity.id
_entity.type
_entity.pdbx_description
1 polymer ?
#
loop_
_entity_poly.entity_id
_entity_poly.type
_entity_poly.pdbx_seq_one_letter_code
_entity_poly.pdbx_strand_id
1 'polypeptide(L)'
;MPTYVITGASCGIGLELARQLSARGDKVYATVRAKAASADGVDQISGLEGDNVTVIEGIDVTQDDVGSKLQAALAGVTIDVLVHNAGSINATREIEGGAMFGEQALQAVTAERMLATFNLNTVGPIRVQQALTAQMASPGGKVVVISTGMGSIKDNGSGGLYAYRASKAAVN
;
A
#
# COMPACT_ATOMS: atom_id res chain seq x y z
N MET A 1 19.71 -4.61 -13.04
CA MET A 1 18.32 -4.07 -13.03
C MET A 1 17.85 -4.05 -11.59
N PRO A 2 17.32 -2.94 -11.09
CA PRO A 2 16.82 -2.87 -9.71
C PRO A 2 15.60 -3.78 -9.50
N THR A 3 15.48 -4.27 -8.27
CA THR A 3 14.36 -5.10 -7.81
C THR A 3 13.44 -4.25 -6.94
N TYR A 4 12.19 -4.16 -7.34
CA TYR A 4 11.14 -3.42 -6.64
C TYR A 4 10.15 -4.35 -5.95
N VAL A 5 9.75 -4.01 -4.73
CA VAL A 5 8.58 -4.60 -4.07
C VAL A 5 7.57 -3.48 -3.87
N ILE A 6 6.33 -3.66 -4.36
CA ILE A 6 5.27 -2.64 -4.29
C ILE A 6 4.08 -3.23 -3.56
N THR A 7 3.68 -2.62 -2.44
CA THR A 7 2.47 -3.05 -1.73
C THR A 7 1.21 -2.41 -2.30
N GLY A 8 0.10 -3.17 -2.40
CA GLY A 8 -1.18 -2.65 -2.87
C GLY A 8 -1.18 -2.31 -4.36
N ALA A 9 -0.67 -3.20 -5.20
CA ALA A 9 -0.50 -2.98 -6.63
C ALA A 9 -1.70 -3.43 -7.50
N SER A 10 -2.84 -3.79 -6.90
CA SER A 10 -4.02 -4.24 -7.67
C SER A 10 -4.71 -3.15 -8.49
N CYS A 11 -4.51 -1.89 -8.14
CA CYS A 11 -5.13 -0.74 -8.82
C CYS A 11 -4.37 0.56 -8.55
N GLY A 12 -4.79 1.64 -9.22
CA GLY A 12 -4.34 3.00 -8.94
C GLY A 12 -2.84 3.20 -9.09
N ILE A 13 -2.23 3.93 -8.16
CA ILE A 13 -0.81 4.32 -8.19
C ILE A 13 0.10 3.09 -8.20
N GLY A 14 -0.19 2.09 -7.37
CA GLY A 14 0.64 0.88 -7.26
C GLY A 14 0.67 0.07 -8.56
N LEU A 15 -0.47 -0.09 -9.22
CA LEU A 15 -0.58 -0.76 -10.52
C LEU A 15 0.18 0.01 -11.60
N GLU A 16 0.01 1.33 -11.65
CA GLU A 16 0.69 2.15 -12.66
C GLU A 16 2.20 2.17 -12.46
N LEU A 17 2.68 2.23 -11.21
CA LEU A 17 4.10 2.05 -10.90
C LEU A 17 4.62 0.69 -11.39
N ALA A 18 3.90 -0.39 -11.10
CA ALA A 18 4.30 -1.73 -11.55
C ALA A 18 4.39 -1.80 -13.07
N ARG A 19 3.43 -1.19 -13.79
CA ARG A 19 3.42 -1.13 -15.26
C ARG A 19 4.63 -0.37 -15.81
N GLN A 20 4.91 0.81 -15.29
CA GLN A 20 6.02 1.63 -15.77
C GLN A 20 7.39 0.99 -15.49
N LEU A 21 7.56 0.42 -14.30
CA LEU A 21 8.78 -0.28 -13.92
C LEU A 21 9.00 -1.53 -14.76
N SER A 22 7.94 -2.30 -15.03
CA SER A 22 7.97 -3.45 -15.92
C SER A 22 8.38 -3.04 -17.35
N ALA A 23 7.77 -2.00 -17.88
CA ALA A 23 8.10 -1.50 -19.22
C ALA A 23 9.54 -0.99 -19.34
N ARG A 24 10.13 -0.55 -18.23
CA ARG A 24 11.55 -0.16 -18.14
C ARG A 24 12.50 -1.37 -18.05
N GLY A 25 11.95 -2.56 -17.85
CA GLY A 25 12.70 -3.81 -17.69
C GLY A 25 13.16 -4.10 -16.25
N ASP A 26 12.71 -3.34 -15.25
CA ASP A 26 13.04 -3.60 -13.86
C ASP A 26 12.29 -4.83 -13.33
N LYS A 27 12.86 -5.49 -12.31
CA LYS A 27 12.20 -6.62 -11.65
C LYS A 27 11.20 -6.13 -10.62
N VAL A 28 9.94 -6.53 -10.75
CA VAL A 28 8.85 -6.04 -9.92
C VAL A 28 8.15 -7.20 -9.21
N TYR A 29 8.06 -7.12 -7.89
CA TYR A 29 7.20 -7.94 -7.05
C TYR A 29 6.00 -7.09 -6.62
N ALA A 30 4.84 -7.32 -7.22
CA ALA A 30 3.62 -6.58 -6.99
C ALA A 30 2.72 -7.33 -6.01
N THR A 31 2.51 -6.80 -4.80
CA THR A 31 1.68 -7.50 -3.82
C THR A 31 0.22 -7.04 -3.87
N VAL A 32 -0.68 -7.99 -3.77
CA VAL A 32 -2.14 -7.77 -3.78
C VAL A 32 -2.82 -8.59 -2.68
N ARG A 33 -3.99 -8.14 -2.21
CA ARG A 33 -4.77 -8.87 -1.20
C ARG A 33 -5.38 -10.15 -1.76
N ALA A 34 -5.96 -10.05 -2.93
CA ALA A 34 -6.47 -11.18 -3.71
C ALA A 34 -6.34 -10.80 -5.19
N LYS A 35 -6.33 -11.78 -6.08
CA LYS A 35 -6.45 -11.56 -7.54
C LYS A 35 -7.82 -10.96 -7.91
N ALA A 36 -8.71 -10.87 -6.93
CA ALA A 36 -10.04 -10.36 -7.15
C ALA A 36 -10.01 -8.94 -7.67
N ALA A 37 -10.62 -8.85 -8.82
CA ALA A 37 -11.40 -7.77 -9.36
C ALA A 37 -11.30 -6.45 -8.57
N SER A 38 -10.83 -5.43 -9.22
CA SER A 38 -11.29 -4.07 -8.97
C SER A 38 -12.82 -4.08 -8.82
N ALA A 39 -13.42 -3.06 -8.21
CA ALA A 39 -14.88 -2.93 -8.11
C ALA A 39 -15.59 -3.14 -9.48
N ASP A 40 -14.85 -2.99 -10.58
CA ASP A 40 -15.29 -3.17 -11.97
C ASP A 40 -15.05 -4.59 -12.51
N GLY A 41 -14.62 -5.55 -11.68
CA GLY A 41 -14.43 -6.96 -12.10
C GLY A 41 -13.21 -7.24 -12.98
N VAL A 42 -12.34 -6.25 -13.21
CA VAL A 42 -11.17 -6.40 -14.08
C VAL A 42 -9.91 -6.65 -13.24
N ASP A 43 -9.31 -7.81 -13.38
CA ASP A 43 -7.99 -8.12 -12.84
C ASP A 43 -6.91 -7.46 -13.72
N GLN A 44 -6.62 -6.20 -13.42
CA GLN A 44 -5.67 -5.41 -14.20
C GLN A 44 -4.22 -5.80 -13.93
N ILE A 45 -3.93 -6.41 -12.79
CA ILE A 45 -2.55 -6.77 -12.43
C ILE A 45 -2.10 -8.07 -13.09
N SER A 46 -3.01 -9.02 -13.33
CA SER A 46 -2.67 -10.29 -14.01
C SER A 46 -2.15 -10.07 -15.43
N GLY A 47 -2.59 -9.00 -16.11
CA GLY A 47 -2.07 -8.64 -17.42
C GLY A 47 -0.62 -8.14 -17.44
N LEU A 48 -0.01 -7.92 -16.26
CA LEU A 48 1.39 -7.50 -16.13
C LEU A 48 2.31 -8.66 -15.77
N GLU A 49 1.80 -9.85 -15.44
CA GLU A 49 2.64 -11.01 -15.16
C GLU A 49 3.51 -11.37 -16.38
N GLY A 50 4.78 -11.60 -16.13
CA GLY A 50 5.76 -11.88 -17.18
C GLY A 50 7.15 -12.13 -16.59
N ASP A 51 8.16 -12.16 -17.43
CA ASP A 51 9.52 -12.51 -17.01
C ASP A 51 10.10 -11.59 -15.92
N ASN A 52 9.64 -10.34 -15.86
CA ASN A 52 10.13 -9.34 -14.91
C ASN A 52 9.10 -8.88 -13.87
N VAL A 53 7.85 -9.39 -13.92
CA VAL A 53 6.81 -9.07 -12.94
C VAL A 53 6.29 -10.34 -12.28
N THR A 54 6.34 -10.37 -10.96
CA THR A 54 5.75 -11.43 -10.14
C THR A 54 4.63 -10.84 -9.29
N VAL A 55 3.42 -11.34 -9.42
CA VAL A 55 2.29 -10.97 -8.55
C VAL A 55 2.26 -11.88 -7.33
N ILE A 56 2.26 -11.28 -6.14
CA ILE A 56 2.17 -12.00 -4.85
C ILE A 56 0.80 -11.74 -4.24
N GLU A 57 -0.01 -12.78 -4.19
CA GLU A 57 -1.37 -12.72 -3.67
C GLU A 57 -1.45 -12.99 -2.17
N GLY A 58 -2.60 -12.65 -1.55
CA GLY A 58 -2.88 -12.91 -0.14
C GLY A 58 -2.14 -11.98 0.82
N ILE A 59 -1.57 -10.89 0.31
CA ILE A 59 -0.82 -9.92 1.11
C ILE A 59 -1.74 -8.79 1.56
N ASP A 60 -2.27 -8.92 2.76
CA ASP A 60 -3.00 -7.85 3.45
C ASP A 60 -2.12 -7.26 4.55
N VAL A 61 -1.68 -6.01 4.36
CA VAL A 61 -0.78 -5.33 5.29
C VAL A 61 -1.40 -5.05 6.66
N THR A 62 -2.71 -5.22 6.80
CA THR A 62 -3.42 -5.05 8.08
C THR A 62 -3.35 -6.29 8.97
N GLN A 63 -2.95 -7.44 8.43
CA GLN A 63 -2.92 -8.72 9.13
C GLN A 63 -1.55 -8.99 9.75
N ASP A 64 -1.55 -9.66 10.90
CA ASP A 64 -0.31 -9.94 11.65
C ASP A 64 0.58 -10.98 10.96
N ASP A 65 0.00 -11.83 10.11
CA ASP A 65 0.73 -12.86 9.34
C ASP A 65 1.39 -12.34 8.05
N VAL A 66 1.19 -11.06 7.72
CA VAL A 66 1.75 -10.45 6.49
C VAL A 66 3.26 -10.61 6.41
N GLY A 67 3.95 -10.51 7.56
CA GLY A 67 5.40 -10.63 7.61
C GLY A 67 5.89 -12.00 7.16
N SER A 68 5.32 -13.07 7.70
CA SER A 68 5.70 -14.46 7.33
C SER A 68 5.38 -14.77 5.87
N LYS A 69 4.24 -14.30 5.38
CA LYS A 69 3.85 -14.45 3.96
C LYS A 69 4.83 -13.77 3.01
N LEU A 70 5.22 -12.54 3.32
CA LEU A 70 6.18 -11.78 2.52
C LEU A 70 7.57 -12.44 2.53
N GLN A 71 8.06 -12.85 3.70
CA GLN A 71 9.34 -13.52 3.82
C GLN A 71 9.39 -14.83 3.03
N ALA A 72 8.31 -15.61 3.06
CA ALA A 72 8.22 -16.84 2.27
C ALA A 72 8.19 -16.56 0.76
N ALA A 73 7.37 -15.60 0.31
CA ALA A 73 7.23 -15.26 -1.10
C ALA A 73 8.48 -14.61 -1.71
N LEU A 74 9.26 -13.91 -0.90
CA LEU A 74 10.46 -13.17 -1.33
C LEU A 74 11.76 -13.85 -0.85
N ALA A 75 11.72 -15.14 -0.50
CA ALA A 75 12.90 -15.86 -0.03
C ALA A 75 14.04 -15.79 -1.07
N GLY A 76 15.23 -15.37 -0.62
CA GLY A 76 16.40 -15.21 -1.48
C GLY A 76 16.38 -13.98 -2.40
N VAL A 77 15.36 -13.13 -2.32
CA VAL A 77 15.28 -11.88 -3.09
C VAL A 77 16.01 -10.77 -2.35
N THR A 78 16.92 -10.07 -3.04
CA THR A 78 17.48 -8.80 -2.58
C THR A 78 16.64 -7.66 -3.13
N ILE A 79 16.17 -6.78 -2.26
CA ILE A 79 15.23 -5.68 -2.58
C ILE A 79 16.01 -4.38 -2.68
N ASP A 80 16.05 -3.77 -3.85
CA ASP A 80 16.67 -2.46 -4.05
C ASP A 80 15.72 -1.32 -3.63
N VAL A 81 14.42 -1.47 -3.90
CA VAL A 81 13.41 -0.45 -3.57
C VAL A 81 12.14 -1.12 -3.03
N LEU A 82 11.78 -0.76 -1.81
CA LEU A 82 10.51 -1.13 -1.20
C LEU A 82 9.55 0.07 -1.24
N VAL A 83 8.39 -0.11 -1.89
CA VAL A 83 7.37 0.93 -2.02
C VAL A 83 6.15 0.58 -1.16
N HIS A 84 5.98 1.29 -0.06
CA HIS A 84 4.79 1.23 0.78
C HIS A 84 3.69 2.09 0.11
N ASN A 85 2.94 1.46 -0.80
CA ASN A 85 1.85 2.10 -1.53
C ASN A 85 0.47 1.69 -0.99
N ALA A 86 0.33 0.49 -0.41
CA ALA A 86 -0.94 0.05 0.17
C ALA A 86 -1.50 1.11 1.12
N GLY A 87 -2.69 1.57 0.85
CA GLY A 87 -3.34 2.62 1.63
C GLY A 87 -4.71 2.99 1.07
N SER A 88 -5.53 3.61 1.89
CA SER A 88 -6.86 4.07 1.49
C SER A 88 -7.24 5.33 2.27
N ILE A 89 -8.09 6.16 1.66
CA ILE A 89 -8.76 7.26 2.35
C ILE A 89 -9.75 6.70 3.37
N ASN A 90 -10.39 5.58 3.05
CA ASN A 90 -11.30 4.88 3.94
C ASN A 90 -10.97 3.38 3.97
N ALA A 91 -10.52 2.88 5.11
CA ALA A 91 -10.13 1.49 5.26
C ALA A 91 -11.31 0.55 5.55
N THR A 92 -12.44 1.07 6.00
CA THR A 92 -13.68 0.31 6.17
C THR A 92 -14.45 0.28 4.85
N ARG A 93 -14.51 -0.87 4.21
CA ARG A 93 -14.94 -1.05 2.82
C ARG A 93 -16.46 -1.03 2.59
N GLU A 94 -17.26 -0.85 3.62
CA GLU A 94 -18.72 -0.93 3.54
C GLU A 94 -19.36 0.43 3.29
N ILE A 95 -19.06 1.04 2.13
CA ILE A 95 -19.80 2.25 1.75
C ILE A 95 -20.25 2.14 0.31
N GLU A 96 -21.45 1.64 0.17
CA GLU A 96 -22.27 1.91 -1.00
C GLU A 96 -22.65 3.40 -1.01
N GLY A 97 -22.34 4.08 -2.10
CA GLY A 97 -22.97 5.36 -2.39
C GLY A 97 -22.24 6.65 -2.04
N GLY A 98 -20.96 6.79 -2.36
CA GLY A 98 -20.43 8.13 -2.67
C GLY A 98 -20.12 9.09 -1.52
N ALA A 99 -20.24 8.71 -0.24
CA ALA A 99 -20.05 9.61 0.90
C ALA A 99 -18.62 9.63 1.47
N MET A 100 -17.61 9.40 0.63
CA MET A 100 -16.21 9.29 1.07
C MET A 100 -15.71 10.45 1.94
N PHE A 101 -16.17 11.66 1.69
CA PHE A 101 -15.82 12.84 2.48
C PHE A 101 -16.73 13.05 3.69
N GLY A 102 -18.02 12.74 3.58
CA GLY A 102 -18.99 12.95 4.65
C GLY A 102 -18.73 12.07 5.88
N GLU A 103 -18.30 10.84 5.69
CA GLU A 103 -18.05 9.89 6.77
C GLU A 103 -16.79 10.15 7.58
N GLN A 104 -15.91 10.97 7.08
CA GLN A 104 -14.73 11.44 7.81
C GLN A 104 -14.89 12.86 8.35
N ALA A 105 -16.11 13.40 8.33
CA ALA A 105 -16.44 14.62 9.07
C ALA A 105 -16.49 14.33 10.58
N LEU A 106 -16.28 15.36 11.38
CA LEU A 106 -16.21 15.21 12.86
C LEU A 106 -17.44 14.49 13.44
N GLN A 107 -18.61 14.71 12.88
CA GLN A 107 -19.87 14.15 13.36
C GLN A 107 -20.07 12.67 12.99
N ALA A 108 -19.33 12.18 11.98
CA ALA A 108 -19.52 10.84 11.43
C ALA A 108 -18.32 9.91 11.62
N VAL A 109 -17.14 10.46 11.91
CA VAL A 109 -15.94 9.64 12.13
C VAL A 109 -16.05 8.85 13.43
N THR A 110 -15.78 7.55 13.37
CA THR A 110 -15.78 6.66 14.53
C THR A 110 -14.37 6.24 14.91
N ALA A 111 -14.18 5.86 16.18
CA ALA A 111 -12.89 5.31 16.65
C ALA A 111 -12.49 4.07 15.84
N GLU A 112 -13.43 3.19 15.50
CA GLU A 112 -13.19 2.02 14.68
C GLU A 112 -12.61 2.38 13.30
N ARG A 113 -13.20 3.36 12.61
CA ARG A 113 -12.70 3.85 11.33
C ARG A 113 -11.32 4.47 11.45
N MET A 114 -11.08 5.24 12.49
CA MET A 114 -9.77 5.82 12.75
C MET A 114 -8.73 4.73 12.94
N LEU A 115 -9.00 3.74 13.78
CA LEU A 115 -8.09 2.63 14.06
C LEU A 115 -7.84 1.77 12.80
N ALA A 116 -8.89 1.44 12.04
CA ALA A 116 -8.75 0.68 10.79
C ALA A 116 -7.91 1.43 9.75
N THR A 117 -8.15 2.75 9.59
CA THR A 117 -7.37 3.58 8.65
C THR A 117 -5.92 3.73 9.11
N PHE A 118 -5.69 3.87 10.41
CA PHE A 118 -4.36 3.92 11.00
C PHE A 118 -3.63 2.58 10.83
N ASN A 119 -4.31 1.46 11.08
CA ASN A 119 -3.77 0.12 10.90
C ASN A 119 -3.29 -0.10 9.45
N LEU A 120 -4.10 0.30 8.47
CA LEU A 120 -3.74 0.19 7.05
C LEU A 120 -2.59 1.14 6.66
N ASN A 121 -2.75 2.44 6.91
CA ASN A 121 -1.90 3.47 6.32
C ASN A 121 -0.59 3.69 7.08
N THR A 122 -0.53 3.33 8.39
CA THR A 122 0.62 3.59 9.27
C THR A 122 1.26 2.31 9.75
N VAL A 123 0.50 1.44 10.41
CA VAL A 123 1.04 0.20 10.99
C VAL A 123 1.40 -0.82 9.93
N GLY A 124 0.61 -0.90 8.83
CA GLY A 124 0.88 -1.77 7.69
C GLY A 124 2.27 -1.58 7.10
N PRO A 125 2.69 -0.36 6.74
CA PRO A 125 4.07 -0.07 6.33
C PRO A 125 5.12 -0.54 7.33
N ILE A 126 4.89 -0.38 8.64
CA ILE A 126 5.83 -0.82 9.69
C ILE A 126 5.95 -2.35 9.68
N ARG A 127 4.82 -3.10 9.65
CA ARG A 127 4.86 -4.57 9.58
C ARG A 127 5.64 -5.08 8.37
N VAL A 128 5.37 -4.51 7.19
CA VAL A 128 6.06 -4.86 5.95
C VAL A 128 7.56 -4.53 6.05
N GLN A 129 7.89 -3.35 6.55
CA GLN A 129 9.29 -2.93 6.71
C GLN A 129 10.03 -3.87 7.67
N GLN A 130 9.47 -4.18 8.83
CA GLN A 130 10.07 -5.10 9.79
C GLN A 130 10.35 -6.47 9.16
N ALA A 131 9.40 -7.00 8.38
CA ALA A 131 9.54 -8.29 7.73
C ALA A 131 10.64 -8.32 6.67
N LEU A 132 10.83 -7.24 5.93
CA LEU A 132 11.71 -7.20 4.75
C LEU A 132 13.04 -6.47 4.98
N THR A 133 13.29 -5.92 6.17
CA THR A 133 14.53 -5.17 6.46
C THR A 133 15.80 -5.96 6.15
N ALA A 134 15.83 -7.24 6.50
CA ALA A 134 17.00 -8.10 6.25
C ALA A 134 17.22 -8.41 4.74
N GLN A 135 16.20 -8.23 3.91
CA GLN A 135 16.26 -8.46 2.47
C GLN A 135 16.57 -7.20 1.66
N MET A 136 16.60 -6.04 2.31
CA MET A 136 16.97 -4.79 1.65
C MET A 136 18.44 -4.82 1.21
N ALA A 137 18.71 -4.31 0.02
CA ALA A 137 20.08 -4.16 -0.48
C ALA A 137 20.94 -3.31 0.47
N SER A 138 22.13 -3.77 0.78
CA SER A 138 23.06 -3.04 1.64
C SER A 138 24.46 -3.05 1.03
N PRO A 139 25.05 -1.88 0.75
CA PRO A 139 24.44 -0.55 0.82
C PRO A 139 23.48 -0.26 -0.34
N GLY A 140 22.60 0.74 -0.20
CA GLY A 140 21.87 1.36 -1.30
C GLY A 140 20.38 1.04 -1.41
N GLY A 141 19.84 0.16 -0.57
CA GLY A 141 18.40 -0.10 -0.52
C GLY A 141 17.61 1.16 -0.17
N LYS A 142 16.47 1.36 -0.83
CA LYS A 142 15.61 2.53 -0.67
C LYS A 142 14.22 2.11 -0.19
N VAL A 143 13.66 2.91 0.71
CA VAL A 143 12.28 2.79 1.18
C VAL A 143 11.50 4.01 0.74
N VAL A 144 10.38 3.80 0.07
CA VAL A 144 9.47 4.84 -0.39
C VAL A 144 8.11 4.63 0.27
N VAL A 145 7.57 5.68 0.87
CA VAL A 145 6.21 5.67 1.45
C VAL A 145 5.34 6.63 0.66
N ILE A 146 4.21 6.13 0.14
CA ILE A 146 3.25 6.98 -0.56
C ILE A 146 2.41 7.72 0.49
N SER A 147 2.69 9.01 0.62
CA SER A 147 1.98 9.92 1.51
C SER A 147 1.17 10.97 0.72
N THR A 148 0.81 12.07 1.33
CA THR A 148 -0.05 13.12 0.75
C THR A 148 0.18 14.45 1.45
N GLY A 149 -0.09 15.57 0.76
CA GLY A 149 -0.15 16.89 1.38
C GLY A 149 -1.18 16.98 2.52
N MET A 150 -2.20 16.12 2.53
CA MET A 150 -3.17 16.05 3.64
C MET A 150 -2.58 15.52 4.95
N GLY A 151 -1.39 14.89 4.92
CA GLY A 151 -0.61 14.53 6.11
C GLY A 151 0.19 15.70 6.70
N SER A 152 0.19 16.86 6.05
CA SER A 152 0.83 18.05 6.58
C SER A 152 -0.04 18.70 7.66
N ILE A 153 0.53 18.91 8.84
CA ILE A 153 -0.16 19.64 9.92
C ILE A 153 -0.23 21.14 9.55
N LYS A 154 0.82 21.67 8.94
CA LYS A 154 0.92 23.08 8.56
C LYS A 154 -0.08 23.46 7.46
N ASP A 155 -0.28 22.57 6.48
CA ASP A 155 -1.10 22.87 5.30
C ASP A 155 -2.57 22.42 5.45
N ASN A 156 -3.03 22.20 6.68
CA ASN A 156 -4.39 21.77 6.95
C ASN A 156 -5.36 22.98 6.99
N GLY A 157 -5.64 23.58 5.82
CA GLY A 157 -6.60 24.67 5.69
C GLY A 157 -8.06 24.24 5.51
N SER A 158 -8.32 23.03 5.02
CA SER A 158 -9.68 22.55 4.70
C SER A 158 -10.34 21.73 5.80
N GLY A 159 -9.58 21.22 6.78
CA GLY A 159 -10.11 20.30 7.81
C GLY A 159 -10.66 18.99 7.24
N GLY A 160 -11.52 18.32 7.98
CA GLY A 160 -12.15 17.06 7.59
C GLY A 160 -11.16 15.90 7.42
N LEU A 161 -11.64 14.78 6.91
CA LEU A 161 -10.84 13.58 6.65
C LEU A 161 -9.97 13.14 7.85
N TYR A 162 -10.53 13.20 9.05
CA TYR A 162 -9.79 13.03 10.30
C TYR A 162 -8.98 11.74 10.35
N ALA A 163 -9.59 10.60 10.02
CA ALA A 163 -8.91 9.31 10.03
C ALA A 163 -7.75 9.28 9.04
N TYR A 164 -7.97 9.76 7.83
CA TYR A 164 -6.96 9.77 6.77
C TYR A 164 -5.80 10.72 7.10
N ARG A 165 -6.11 11.97 7.47
CA ARG A 165 -5.09 12.97 7.81
C ARG A 165 -4.23 12.49 8.98
N ALA A 166 -4.86 12.00 10.06
CA ALA A 166 -4.13 11.49 11.22
C ALA A 166 -3.20 10.33 10.84
N SER A 167 -3.69 9.36 10.04
CA SER A 167 -2.87 8.24 9.60
C SER A 167 -1.71 8.65 8.70
N LYS A 168 -1.92 9.63 7.81
CA LYS A 168 -0.86 10.08 6.90
C LYS A 168 0.13 11.03 7.57
N ALA A 169 -0.29 11.81 8.57
CA ALA A 169 0.63 12.54 9.43
C ALA A 169 1.52 11.60 10.25
N ALA A 170 0.94 10.49 10.73
CA ALA A 170 1.67 9.51 11.53
C ALA A 170 2.68 8.66 10.71
N VAL A 171 2.42 8.43 9.43
CA VAL A 171 3.35 7.67 8.57
C VAL A 171 4.53 8.51 8.10
N ASN A 172 4.39 9.85 8.06
CA ASN A 172 5.48 10.78 7.74
C ASN A 172 6.54 10.82 8.85
#